data_3936d75574858ed0496a58a62427e203
#
_entry.id   3936d75574858ed0496a58a62427e203
#
_cell.length_a   1.000
_cell.length_b   1.000
_cell.length_c   1.000
_cell.angle_alpha   90.00
_cell.angle_beta   90.00
_cell.angle_gamma   90.00
#
_symmetry.space_group_name_H-M   'P 1'
#
loop_
_entity.id
_entity.type
_entity.pdbx_description
1 polymer ?
#
loop_
_entity_poly.entity_id
_entity_poly.type
_entity_poly.pdbx_seq_one_letter_code
_entity_poly.pdbx_strand_id
1 'polypeptide(L)'
;MCGISGIINFNKKADVEIVKKMNAEIKYRGPDHSSIFSNSFCAVGNVRLKIIDLSDKSNQPFVSLDKKITLIYNGEIYNFKDLKKKYFEKKIFKSSGDGEVLLFLYQKFGIEFINKIKGMFSIFISDENKKTTYLIRDRFGIKPLYYNFNKEDKELTFCSEIPGIFQNKKVNKKANYFEAHRYLNSGLVNATHETWFKDIYQVKPSTYLQYNG
;
A
#
# COMPACT_ATOMS: atom_id res chain seq x y z
N MET A 1 -6.49 -5.63 11.59
CA MET A 1 -5.52 -5.63 10.45
C MET A 1 -5.24 -4.19 10.10
N CYS A 2 -4.01 -3.86 9.73
CA CYS A 2 -3.67 -2.51 9.27
C CYS A 2 -4.43 -2.12 7.97
N GLY A 3 -4.32 -0.86 7.58
CA GLY A 3 -4.78 -0.37 6.29
C GLY A 3 -3.82 0.66 5.73
N ILE A 4 -3.73 0.73 4.41
CA ILE A 4 -2.95 1.72 3.68
C ILE A 4 -3.84 2.44 2.67
N SER A 5 -3.54 3.71 2.44
CA SER A 5 -4.25 4.56 1.49
C SER A 5 -3.32 5.58 0.86
N GLY A 6 -3.68 6.16 -0.27
CA GLY A 6 -2.88 7.23 -0.84
C GLY A 6 -3.33 7.72 -2.21
N ILE A 7 -2.75 8.84 -2.57
CA ILE A 7 -2.87 9.51 -3.88
C ILE A 7 -1.48 9.81 -4.39
N ILE A 8 -1.26 9.52 -5.67
CA ILE A 8 0.00 9.79 -6.36
C ILE A 8 -0.30 10.61 -7.61
N ASN A 9 0.42 11.71 -7.77
CA ASN A 9 0.34 12.54 -8.96
C ASN A 9 1.68 13.27 -9.18
N PHE A 10 2.41 12.87 -10.20
CA PHE A 10 3.73 13.45 -10.48
C PHE A 10 3.66 14.87 -11.10
N ASN A 11 2.49 15.30 -11.57
CA ASN A 11 2.32 16.60 -12.21
C ASN A 11 1.83 17.69 -11.24
N LYS A 12 1.27 17.28 -10.08
CA LYS A 12 0.74 18.19 -9.06
C LYS A 12 0.85 17.59 -7.67
N LYS A 13 0.87 18.44 -6.66
CA LYS A 13 0.87 18.00 -5.26
C LYS A 13 -0.41 17.21 -4.94
N ALA A 14 -0.26 16.05 -4.34
CA ALA A 14 -1.38 15.23 -3.90
C ALA A 14 -2.11 15.87 -2.71
N ASP A 15 -3.44 15.72 -2.69
CA ASP A 15 -4.30 16.31 -1.65
C ASP A 15 -4.28 15.46 -0.37
N VAL A 16 -3.67 16.02 0.67
CA VAL A 16 -3.57 15.40 2.00
C VAL A 16 -4.93 15.26 2.68
N GLU A 17 -5.86 16.18 2.45
CA GLU A 17 -7.18 16.15 3.09
C GLU A 17 -8.02 14.96 2.58
N ILE A 18 -7.86 14.58 1.32
CA ILE A 18 -8.48 13.37 0.80
C ILE A 18 -7.93 12.14 1.52
N VAL A 19 -6.60 12.06 1.70
CA VAL A 19 -5.98 10.91 2.39
C VAL A 19 -6.39 10.84 3.87
N LYS A 20 -6.60 11.97 4.54
CA LYS A 20 -7.19 11.99 5.90
C LYS A 20 -8.57 11.34 5.93
N LYS A 21 -9.43 11.67 4.96
CA LYS A 21 -10.76 11.07 4.82
C LYS A 21 -10.68 9.58 4.50
N MET A 22 -9.74 9.17 3.62
CA MET A 22 -9.49 7.76 3.33
C MET A 22 -9.08 6.98 4.58
N ASN A 23 -8.14 7.52 5.40
CA ASN A 23 -7.76 6.90 6.66
C ASN A 23 -8.92 6.82 7.66
N ALA A 24 -9.74 7.86 7.75
CA ALA A 24 -10.91 7.86 8.62
C ALA A 24 -11.92 6.76 8.22
N GLU A 25 -12.14 6.57 6.92
CA GLU A 25 -13.03 5.52 6.39
C GLU A 25 -12.58 4.11 6.73
N ILE A 26 -11.26 3.87 6.76
CA ILE A 26 -10.68 2.55 7.05
C ILE A 26 -10.14 2.43 8.48
N LYS A 27 -10.45 3.36 9.39
CA LYS A 27 -9.92 3.41 10.76
C LYS A 27 -10.18 2.12 11.56
N TYR A 28 -11.31 1.45 11.32
CA TYR A 28 -11.66 0.19 11.97
C TYR A 28 -10.64 -0.94 11.74
N ARG A 29 -9.86 -0.86 10.65
CA ARG A 29 -8.79 -1.83 10.37
C ARG A 29 -7.59 -1.68 11.29
N GLY A 30 -7.30 -0.46 11.74
CA GLY A 30 -6.13 -0.15 12.55
C GLY A 30 -6.40 0.97 13.55
N PRO A 31 -7.08 0.67 14.67
CA PRO A 31 -7.52 1.69 15.63
C PRO A 31 -6.39 2.27 16.48
N ASP A 32 -5.22 1.60 16.57
CA ASP A 32 -4.18 1.94 17.54
C ASP A 32 -3.32 3.14 17.13
N HIS A 33 -3.17 3.39 15.83
CA HIS A 33 -2.43 4.56 15.33
C HIS A 33 -2.86 4.91 13.90
N SER A 34 -2.87 6.21 13.60
CA SER A 34 -3.12 6.72 12.25
C SER A 34 -2.05 7.75 11.90
N SER A 35 -1.49 7.64 10.71
CA SER A 35 -0.45 8.54 10.23
C SER A 35 -0.69 8.95 8.78
N ILE A 36 -0.13 10.10 8.42
CA ILE A 36 -0.13 10.62 7.06
C ILE A 36 1.26 11.15 6.75
N PHE A 37 1.71 10.90 5.55
CA PHE A 37 2.94 11.43 4.99
C PHE A 37 2.65 12.04 3.62
N SER A 38 3.35 13.11 3.27
CA SER A 38 3.28 13.68 1.93
C SER A 38 4.63 14.21 1.47
N ASN A 39 4.86 14.12 0.18
CA ASN A 39 5.98 14.75 -0.51
C ASN A 39 5.47 15.54 -1.74
N SER A 40 6.34 15.82 -2.70
CA SER A 40 6.00 16.62 -3.88
C SER A 40 4.96 15.98 -4.80
N PHE A 41 4.85 14.65 -4.83
CA PHE A 41 3.99 13.93 -5.78
C PHE A 41 3.09 12.86 -5.15
N CYS A 42 3.21 12.58 -3.86
CA CYS A 42 2.29 11.67 -3.20
C CYS A 42 1.85 12.14 -1.82
N ALA A 43 0.65 11.75 -1.43
CA ALA A 43 0.17 11.77 -0.07
C ALA A 43 -0.29 10.35 0.28
N VAL A 44 0.16 9.82 1.41
CA VAL A 44 -0.14 8.43 1.81
C VAL A 44 -0.50 8.36 3.28
N GLY A 45 -1.35 7.41 3.62
CA GLY A 45 -1.85 7.19 4.96
C GLY A 45 -1.73 5.73 5.39
N ASN A 46 -1.57 5.55 6.68
CA ASN A 46 -1.58 4.24 7.32
C ASN A 46 -2.48 4.27 8.55
N VAL A 47 -3.28 3.24 8.75
CA VAL A 47 -3.96 2.93 9.99
C VAL A 47 -3.41 1.61 10.53
N ARG A 48 -2.90 1.63 11.77
CA ARG A 48 -2.15 0.53 12.35
C ARG A 48 -2.92 -0.22 13.43
N LEU A 49 -2.93 -1.54 13.34
CA LEU A 49 -3.20 -2.45 14.44
C LEU A 49 -1.87 -3.00 14.94
N LYS A 50 -1.54 -2.77 16.21
CA LYS A 50 -0.29 -3.22 16.83
C LYS A 50 -0.35 -4.73 17.13
N ILE A 51 0.52 -5.53 16.49
CA ILE A 51 0.56 -6.99 16.64
C ILE A 51 1.96 -7.47 17.02
N ILE A 52 2.96 -7.36 16.13
CA ILE A 52 4.31 -7.90 16.36
C ILE A 52 5.12 -6.99 17.29
N ASP A 53 5.08 -5.70 17.08
CA ASP A 53 5.75 -4.70 17.89
C ASP A 53 4.70 -3.71 18.41
N LEU A 54 4.47 -3.70 19.68
CA LEU A 54 3.46 -2.84 20.34
C LEU A 54 3.95 -1.40 20.54
N SER A 55 5.24 -1.14 20.33
CA SER A 55 5.82 0.18 20.52
C SER A 55 5.49 1.14 19.36
N ASP A 56 5.61 2.44 19.64
CA ASP A 56 5.45 3.48 18.62
C ASP A 56 6.61 3.53 17.61
N LYS A 57 7.71 2.82 17.89
CA LYS A 57 8.86 2.74 16.99
C LYS A 57 8.55 2.01 15.66
N SER A 58 7.49 1.20 15.66
CA SER A 58 6.96 0.54 14.45
C SER A 58 5.80 1.29 13.81
N ASN A 59 5.50 2.52 14.23
CA ASN A 59 4.52 3.36 13.53
C ASN A 59 5.05 3.71 12.13
N GLN A 60 4.15 3.67 11.18
CA GLN A 60 4.45 3.96 9.78
C GLN A 60 4.17 5.44 9.48
N PRO A 61 4.78 6.03 8.43
CA PRO A 61 5.62 5.38 7.42
C PRO A 61 7.04 5.08 7.90
N PHE A 62 7.66 4.07 7.29
CA PHE A 62 9.10 3.88 7.37
C PHE A 62 9.77 4.76 6.32
N VAL A 63 10.69 5.63 6.75
CA VAL A 63 11.32 6.62 5.88
C VAL A 63 12.84 6.45 5.95
N SER A 64 13.50 6.48 4.80
CA SER A 64 14.97 6.43 4.72
C SER A 64 15.62 7.65 5.37
N LEU A 65 16.89 7.54 5.75
CA LEU A 65 17.62 8.62 6.43
C LEU A 65 17.70 9.89 5.56
N ASP A 66 17.84 9.76 4.26
CA ASP A 66 17.85 10.86 3.28
C ASP A 66 16.43 11.38 2.95
N LYS A 67 15.40 10.77 3.56
CA LYS A 67 13.97 11.08 3.35
C LYS A 67 13.47 10.88 1.91
N LYS A 68 14.22 10.16 1.07
CA LYS A 68 13.88 9.94 -0.35
C LYS A 68 13.06 8.69 -0.61
N ILE A 69 13.07 7.73 0.32
CA ILE A 69 12.29 6.51 0.21
C ILE A 69 11.30 6.46 1.35
N THR A 70 10.03 6.27 1.02
CA THR A 70 8.93 6.13 1.98
C THR A 70 8.21 4.82 1.73
N LEU A 71 7.96 4.06 2.79
CA LEU A 71 7.28 2.78 2.75
C LEU A 71 6.16 2.73 3.79
N ILE A 72 4.98 2.32 3.35
CA ILE A 72 3.87 1.89 4.21
C ILE A 72 3.41 0.50 3.79
N TYR A 73 2.93 -0.31 4.74
CA TYR A 73 2.41 -1.63 4.41
C TYR A 73 1.31 -2.09 5.38
N ASN A 74 0.48 -2.99 4.89
CA ASN A 74 -0.47 -3.76 5.65
C ASN A 74 -0.12 -5.23 5.49
N GLY A 75 0.38 -5.88 6.54
CA GLY A 75 0.79 -7.27 6.41
C GLY A 75 1.63 -7.78 7.55
N GLU A 76 2.25 -8.93 7.29
CA GLU A 76 3.19 -9.61 8.17
C GLU A 76 4.24 -10.34 7.33
N ILE A 77 5.52 -10.13 7.64
CA ILE A 77 6.65 -10.74 6.95
C ILE A 77 7.23 -11.86 7.83
N TYR A 78 6.88 -13.09 7.54
CA TYR A 78 7.16 -14.25 8.41
C TYR A 78 8.65 -14.50 8.62
N ASN A 79 9.46 -14.29 7.60
CA ASN A 79 10.90 -14.56 7.63
C ASN A 79 11.76 -13.33 7.98
N PHE A 80 11.19 -12.28 8.59
CA PHE A 80 11.90 -11.03 8.84
C PHE A 80 13.12 -11.19 9.76
N LYS A 81 13.07 -12.11 10.74
CA LYS A 81 14.19 -12.39 11.64
C LYS A 81 15.37 -13.00 10.89
N ASP A 82 15.11 -13.94 9.98
CA ASP A 82 16.15 -14.57 9.14
C ASP A 82 16.77 -13.54 8.19
N LEU A 83 15.94 -12.65 7.63
CA LEU A 83 16.39 -11.57 6.76
C LEU A 83 17.26 -10.54 7.50
N LYS A 84 16.89 -10.20 8.75
CA LYS A 84 17.73 -9.37 9.64
C LYS A 84 19.09 -10.01 9.84
N LYS A 85 19.14 -11.27 10.25
CA LYS A 85 20.38 -12.01 10.49
C LYS A 85 21.23 -12.13 9.22
N LYS A 86 20.60 -12.51 8.10
CA LYS A 86 21.32 -12.78 6.84
C LYS A 86 21.91 -11.52 6.19
N TYR A 87 21.21 -10.40 6.20
CA TYR A 87 21.56 -9.23 5.39
C TYR A 87 21.97 -8.00 6.20
N PHE A 88 21.67 -7.99 7.50
CA PHE A 88 21.77 -6.79 8.34
C PHE A 88 22.31 -7.09 9.76
N GLU A 89 23.17 -8.10 9.91
CA GLU A 89 23.68 -8.57 11.21
C GLU A 89 24.24 -7.44 12.08
N LYS A 90 24.98 -6.50 11.47
CA LYS A 90 25.62 -5.38 12.18
C LYS A 90 24.73 -4.12 12.25
N LYS A 91 23.49 -4.18 11.72
CA LYS A 91 22.62 -3.01 11.65
C LYS A 91 21.74 -2.90 12.90
N ILE A 92 21.71 -1.71 13.49
CA ILE A 92 20.80 -1.40 14.59
C ILE A 92 19.44 -1.02 14.01
N PHE A 93 18.42 -1.75 14.39
CA PHE A 93 17.03 -1.47 14.06
C PHE A 93 16.40 -0.64 15.16
N LYS A 94 15.57 0.34 14.78
CA LYS A 94 14.82 1.17 15.74
C LYS A 94 13.66 0.39 16.34
N SER A 95 13.07 -0.53 15.56
CA SER A 95 11.91 -1.33 15.93
C SER A 95 12.23 -2.82 16.01
N SER A 96 11.47 -3.55 16.81
CA SER A 96 11.51 -5.02 16.88
C SER A 96 10.65 -5.67 15.80
N GLY A 97 9.81 -4.90 15.11
CA GLY A 97 8.88 -5.36 14.08
C GLY A 97 9.54 -5.74 12.75
N ASP A 98 8.71 -6.15 11.84
CA ASP A 98 9.07 -6.61 10.50
C ASP A 98 9.12 -5.48 9.45
N GLY A 99 8.42 -4.36 9.68
CA GLY A 99 8.26 -3.31 8.68
C GLY A 99 9.55 -2.55 8.33
N GLU A 100 10.38 -2.25 9.32
CA GLU A 100 11.65 -1.53 9.08
C GLU A 100 12.61 -2.34 8.20
N VAL A 101 12.53 -3.68 8.27
CA VAL A 101 13.32 -4.58 7.43
C VAL A 101 12.98 -4.41 5.95
N LEU A 102 11.71 -4.19 5.63
CA LEU A 102 11.26 -3.97 4.25
C LEU A 102 11.93 -2.75 3.62
N LEU A 103 12.03 -1.65 4.36
CA LEU A 103 12.71 -0.44 3.90
C LEU A 103 14.18 -0.72 3.59
N PHE A 104 14.90 -1.40 4.48
CA PHE A 104 16.31 -1.72 4.28
C PHE A 104 16.54 -2.74 3.16
N LEU A 105 15.63 -3.69 2.98
CA LEU A 105 15.68 -4.62 1.87
C LEU A 105 15.49 -3.89 0.54
N TYR A 106 14.52 -2.96 0.46
CA TYR A 106 14.34 -2.16 -0.74
C TYR A 106 15.56 -1.27 -1.04
N GLN A 107 16.14 -0.63 -0.04
CA GLN A 107 17.37 0.15 -0.22
C GLN A 107 18.54 -0.70 -0.75
N LYS A 108 18.65 -1.96 -0.33
CA LYS A 108 19.75 -2.86 -0.71
C LYS A 108 19.53 -3.53 -2.07
N PHE A 109 18.32 -3.95 -2.39
CA PHE A 109 18.02 -4.82 -3.53
C PHE A 109 17.06 -4.19 -4.56
N GLY A 110 16.61 -2.95 -4.34
CA GLY A 110 15.56 -2.37 -5.17
C GLY A 110 14.29 -3.21 -5.11
N ILE A 111 13.52 -3.23 -6.18
CA ILE A 111 12.26 -3.99 -6.25
C ILE A 111 12.46 -5.51 -6.11
N GLU A 112 13.62 -6.04 -6.44
CA GLU A 112 13.94 -7.47 -6.33
C GLU A 112 13.89 -8.01 -4.88
N PHE A 113 13.76 -7.13 -3.88
CA PHE A 113 13.56 -7.54 -2.49
C PHE A 113 12.30 -8.41 -2.30
N ILE A 114 11.29 -8.23 -3.16
CA ILE A 114 10.02 -8.99 -3.11
C ILE A 114 10.24 -10.50 -3.23
N ASN A 115 11.29 -10.91 -3.94
CA ASN A 115 11.66 -12.33 -4.11
C ASN A 115 12.24 -12.96 -2.84
N LYS A 116 12.63 -12.15 -1.86
CA LYS A 116 13.27 -12.59 -0.61
C LYS A 116 12.30 -12.68 0.56
N ILE A 117 11.19 -11.96 0.50
CA ILE A 117 10.20 -11.91 1.59
C ILE A 117 9.19 -13.05 1.47
N LYS A 118 8.80 -13.59 2.63
CA LYS A 118 7.72 -14.56 2.78
C LYS A 118 6.70 -13.97 3.74
N GLY A 119 5.43 -13.96 3.35
CA GLY A 119 4.40 -13.36 4.19
C GLY A 119 3.13 -13.02 3.42
N MET A 120 2.23 -12.33 4.10
CA MET A 120 1.01 -11.76 3.56
C MET A 120 1.10 -10.24 3.64
N PHE A 121 0.99 -9.55 2.53
CA PHE A 121 1.22 -8.09 2.51
C PHE A 121 0.57 -7.37 1.33
N SER A 122 0.24 -6.13 1.57
CA SER A 122 0.12 -5.08 0.58
C SER A 122 1.07 -3.94 0.96
N ILE A 123 1.95 -3.55 0.05
CA ILE A 123 3.03 -2.60 0.30
C ILE A 123 2.93 -1.45 -0.70
N PHE A 124 3.10 -0.23 -0.21
CA PHE A 124 3.38 0.94 -1.03
C PHE A 124 4.81 1.42 -0.77
N ILE A 125 5.53 1.76 -1.84
CA ILE A 125 6.85 2.38 -1.79
C ILE A 125 6.83 3.62 -2.69
N SER A 126 7.37 4.73 -2.19
CA SER A 126 7.72 5.91 -2.96
C SER A 126 9.24 6.09 -2.95
N ASP A 127 9.85 6.14 -4.13
CA ASP A 127 11.29 6.39 -4.32
C ASP A 127 11.47 7.68 -5.12
N GLU A 128 11.80 8.77 -4.44
CA GLU A 128 12.01 10.07 -5.07
C GLU A 128 13.24 10.11 -5.96
N ASN A 129 14.28 9.32 -5.64
CA ASN A 129 15.49 9.28 -6.45
C ASN A 129 15.21 8.73 -7.86
N LYS A 130 14.27 7.80 -7.96
CA LYS A 130 13.86 7.17 -9.21
C LYS A 130 12.61 7.79 -9.82
N LYS A 131 11.97 8.75 -9.13
CA LYS A 131 10.65 9.28 -9.49
C LYS A 131 9.65 8.15 -9.79
N THR A 132 9.57 7.17 -8.90
CA THR A 132 8.74 5.99 -9.08
C THR A 132 8.02 5.61 -7.79
N THR A 133 6.87 4.99 -7.96
CA THR A 133 6.11 4.38 -6.86
C THR A 133 5.75 2.94 -7.21
N TYR A 134 5.57 2.12 -6.17
CA TYR A 134 5.17 0.73 -6.29
C TYR A 134 3.98 0.43 -5.40
N LEU A 135 2.99 -0.27 -5.96
CA LEU A 135 1.92 -0.95 -5.22
C LEU A 135 2.14 -2.46 -5.37
N ILE A 136 2.44 -3.16 -4.29
CA ILE A 136 2.87 -4.56 -4.32
C ILE A 136 1.87 -5.39 -3.53
N ARG A 137 1.48 -6.56 -4.05
CA ARG A 137 0.57 -7.49 -3.39
C ARG A 137 1.20 -8.87 -3.23
N ASP A 138 0.94 -9.52 -2.12
CA ASP A 138 1.46 -10.85 -1.80
C ASP A 138 1.03 -11.92 -2.81
N ARG A 139 1.71 -13.09 -2.76
CA ARG A 139 1.55 -14.19 -3.72
C ARG A 139 0.12 -14.70 -3.87
N PHE A 140 -0.66 -14.68 -2.79
CA PHE A 140 -2.01 -15.20 -2.75
C PHE A 140 -3.08 -14.10 -2.70
N GLY A 141 -2.65 -12.80 -2.67
CA GLY A 141 -3.56 -11.68 -2.53
C GLY A 141 -4.31 -11.65 -1.19
N ILE A 142 -3.70 -12.16 -0.11
CA ILE A 142 -4.31 -12.24 1.22
C ILE A 142 -4.62 -10.85 1.74
N LYS A 143 -3.69 -9.89 1.56
CA LYS A 143 -3.96 -8.50 1.94
C LYS A 143 -4.60 -7.75 0.79
N PRO A 144 -5.74 -7.08 1.02
CA PRO A 144 -6.44 -6.36 -0.03
C PRO A 144 -5.67 -5.10 -0.44
N LEU A 145 -5.70 -4.79 -1.73
CA LEU A 145 -5.16 -3.56 -2.29
C LEU A 145 -5.89 -3.21 -3.57
N TYR A 146 -6.61 -2.10 -3.53
CA TYR A 146 -7.41 -1.59 -4.63
C TYR A 146 -6.85 -0.28 -5.15
N TYR A 147 -7.10 0.01 -6.42
CA TYR A 147 -6.68 1.27 -7.03
C TYR A 147 -7.67 1.75 -8.10
N ASN A 148 -7.63 3.05 -8.33
CA ASN A 148 -8.24 3.74 -9.46
C ASN A 148 -7.15 4.57 -10.16
N PHE A 149 -7.14 4.60 -11.47
CA PHE A 149 -6.25 5.46 -12.25
C PHE A 149 -7.07 6.44 -13.09
N ASN A 150 -7.04 7.71 -12.73
CA ASN A 150 -7.61 8.78 -13.53
C ASN A 150 -6.62 9.18 -14.62
N LYS A 151 -6.94 8.84 -15.88
CA LYS A 151 -6.07 9.08 -17.05
C LYS A 151 -5.93 10.57 -17.38
N GLU A 152 -6.98 11.36 -17.18
CA GLU A 152 -6.99 12.80 -17.51
C GLU A 152 -6.06 13.56 -16.56
N ASP A 153 -6.18 13.33 -15.29
CA ASP A 153 -5.36 13.96 -14.23
C ASP A 153 -3.99 13.27 -14.04
N LYS A 154 -3.77 12.11 -14.65
CA LYS A 154 -2.64 11.22 -14.35
C LYS A 154 -2.47 11.00 -12.84
N GLU A 155 -3.56 10.63 -12.18
CA GLU A 155 -3.64 10.48 -10.74
C GLU A 155 -3.99 9.04 -10.37
N LEU A 156 -3.16 8.42 -9.54
CA LEU A 156 -3.38 7.09 -9.00
C LEU A 156 -3.88 7.22 -7.56
N THR A 157 -5.08 6.73 -7.28
CA THR A 157 -5.66 6.62 -5.94
C THR A 157 -5.64 5.15 -5.53
N PHE A 158 -5.16 4.82 -4.33
CA PHE A 158 -5.15 3.45 -3.83
C PHE A 158 -5.61 3.35 -2.37
N CYS A 159 -6.19 2.20 -2.01
CA CYS A 159 -6.60 1.95 -0.64
C CYS A 159 -6.72 0.44 -0.37
N SER A 160 -6.57 0.05 0.90
CA SER A 160 -6.87 -1.32 1.34
C SER A 160 -8.36 -1.68 1.21
N GLU A 161 -9.25 -0.69 1.15
CA GLU A 161 -10.70 -0.88 1.02
C GLU A 161 -11.29 0.07 -0.02
N ILE A 162 -12.26 -0.40 -0.80
CA ILE A 162 -12.90 0.41 -1.85
C ILE A 162 -13.59 1.67 -1.32
N PRO A 163 -14.32 1.65 -0.18
CA PRO A 163 -14.92 2.86 0.40
C PRO A 163 -13.92 4.00 0.62
N GLY A 164 -12.66 3.67 0.98
CA GLY A 164 -11.59 4.65 1.08
C GLY A 164 -11.28 5.35 -0.25
N ILE A 165 -11.28 4.63 -1.37
CA ILE A 165 -11.05 5.20 -2.71
C ILE A 165 -12.12 6.25 -3.05
N PHE A 166 -13.37 6.03 -2.64
CA PHE A 166 -14.47 6.95 -2.89
C PHE A 166 -14.40 8.28 -2.13
N GLN A 167 -13.46 8.42 -1.20
CA GLN A 167 -13.20 9.71 -0.57
C GLN A 167 -12.55 10.70 -1.55
N ASN A 168 -11.91 10.21 -2.60
CA ASN A 168 -11.52 11.01 -3.76
C ASN A 168 -12.75 11.23 -4.66
N LYS A 169 -13.32 12.43 -4.63
CA LYS A 169 -14.54 12.79 -5.38
C LYS A 169 -14.40 12.71 -6.89
N LYS A 170 -13.19 12.59 -7.42
CA LYS A 170 -12.94 12.35 -8.85
C LYS A 170 -13.24 10.91 -9.26
N VAL A 171 -13.32 9.98 -8.31
CA VAL A 171 -13.66 8.59 -8.56
C VAL A 171 -15.17 8.38 -8.53
N ASN A 172 -15.71 7.93 -9.65
CA ASN A 172 -17.15 7.71 -9.81
C ASN A 172 -17.60 6.40 -9.16
N LYS A 173 -18.72 6.42 -8.44
CA LYS A 173 -19.39 5.22 -7.88
C LYS A 173 -20.32 4.59 -8.94
N LYS A 174 -19.76 4.05 -10.01
CA LYS A 174 -20.53 3.35 -11.05
C LYS A 174 -20.42 1.85 -10.87
N ALA A 175 -21.54 1.14 -10.97
CA ALA A 175 -21.56 -0.32 -10.93
C ALA A 175 -20.84 -0.91 -12.16
N ASN A 176 -20.10 -1.99 -11.95
CA ASN A 176 -19.55 -2.81 -13.02
C ASN A 176 -20.54 -3.95 -13.31
N TYR A 177 -21.44 -3.72 -14.24
CA TYR A 177 -22.47 -4.70 -14.59
C TYR A 177 -21.92 -6.02 -15.14
N PHE A 178 -20.73 -6.02 -15.71
CA PHE A 178 -20.07 -7.24 -16.18
C PHE A 178 -19.70 -8.16 -15.00
N GLU A 179 -19.12 -7.59 -13.95
CA GLU A 179 -18.80 -8.36 -12.73
C GLU A 179 -20.06 -8.80 -11.99
N ALA A 180 -21.08 -7.94 -11.93
CA ALA A 180 -22.39 -8.28 -11.35
C ALA A 180 -23.03 -9.47 -12.12
N HIS A 181 -23.04 -9.41 -13.44
CA HIS A 181 -23.57 -10.50 -14.29
C HIS A 181 -22.78 -11.80 -14.09
N ARG A 182 -21.44 -11.73 -14.06
CA ARG A 182 -20.59 -12.90 -13.79
C ARG A 182 -20.93 -13.56 -12.46
N TYR A 183 -21.04 -12.76 -11.40
CA TYR A 183 -21.39 -13.28 -10.09
C TYR A 183 -22.76 -13.97 -10.07
N LEU A 184 -23.78 -13.32 -10.65
CA LEU A 184 -25.13 -13.87 -10.69
C LEU A 184 -25.22 -15.21 -11.45
N ASN A 185 -24.38 -15.39 -12.49
CA ASN A 185 -24.40 -16.63 -13.27
C ASN A 185 -23.50 -17.74 -12.72
N SER A 186 -22.40 -17.42 -12.07
CA SER A 186 -21.38 -18.42 -11.70
C SER A 186 -21.05 -18.44 -10.20
N GLY A 187 -21.52 -17.49 -9.41
CA GLY A 187 -21.16 -17.35 -8.00
C GLY A 187 -19.70 -16.94 -7.76
N LEU A 188 -18.91 -16.68 -8.83
CA LEU A 188 -17.49 -16.37 -8.72
C LEU A 188 -17.27 -14.94 -8.24
N VAL A 189 -16.51 -14.79 -7.16
CA VAL A 189 -16.06 -13.51 -6.61
C VAL A 189 -14.55 -13.39 -6.84
N ASN A 190 -14.10 -12.19 -7.22
CA ASN A 190 -12.67 -11.89 -7.44
C ASN A 190 -12.00 -12.78 -8.51
N ALA A 191 -12.75 -13.24 -9.50
CA ALA A 191 -12.22 -14.04 -10.59
C ALA A 191 -11.25 -13.28 -11.51
N THR A 192 -11.33 -11.96 -11.50
CA THR A 192 -10.46 -11.05 -12.25
C THR A 192 -9.88 -9.97 -11.34
N HIS A 193 -9.10 -9.04 -11.94
CA HIS A 193 -8.62 -7.84 -11.26
C HIS A 193 -9.68 -6.73 -11.18
N GLU A 194 -10.80 -6.87 -11.88
CA GLU A 194 -11.92 -5.94 -11.82
C GLU A 194 -12.70 -6.11 -10.51
N THR A 195 -13.40 -5.06 -10.13
CA THR A 195 -14.26 -5.04 -8.95
C THR A 195 -15.72 -4.80 -9.33
N TRP A 196 -16.62 -4.84 -8.36
CA TRP A 196 -18.04 -4.48 -8.54
C TRP A 196 -18.26 -3.01 -8.95
N PHE A 197 -17.20 -2.21 -8.90
CA PHE A 197 -17.23 -0.80 -9.29
C PHE A 197 -16.36 -0.59 -10.54
N LYS A 198 -16.94 0.10 -11.52
CA LYS A 198 -16.24 0.43 -12.75
C LYS A 198 -15.00 1.29 -12.47
N ASP A 199 -13.91 1.04 -13.19
CA ASP A 199 -12.63 1.75 -13.08
C ASP A 199 -11.93 1.64 -11.71
N ILE A 200 -12.43 0.75 -10.83
CA ILE A 200 -11.72 0.35 -9.60
C ILE A 200 -11.23 -1.08 -9.77
N TYR A 201 -9.93 -1.26 -9.62
CA TYR A 201 -9.25 -2.53 -9.83
C TYR A 201 -8.57 -2.99 -8.53
N GLN A 202 -8.39 -4.30 -8.40
CA GLN A 202 -7.49 -4.84 -7.40
C GLN A 202 -6.10 -5.07 -8.00
N VAL A 203 -5.05 -4.81 -7.23
CA VAL A 203 -3.71 -5.27 -7.61
C VAL A 203 -3.73 -6.78 -7.61
N LYS A 204 -3.33 -7.41 -8.72
CA LYS A 204 -3.37 -8.89 -8.85
C LYS A 204 -2.45 -9.55 -7.83
N PRO A 205 -2.82 -10.74 -7.32
CA PRO A 205 -1.89 -11.53 -6.50
C PRO A 205 -0.56 -11.76 -7.20
N SER A 206 0.54 -11.79 -6.44
CA SER A 206 1.90 -12.02 -6.94
C SER A 206 2.40 -10.98 -7.95
N THR A 207 1.84 -9.78 -7.95
CA THR A 207 2.25 -8.70 -8.87
C THR A 207 2.56 -7.41 -8.13
N TYR A 208 3.17 -6.50 -8.84
CA TYR A 208 3.24 -5.10 -8.46
C TYR A 208 2.85 -4.19 -9.63
N LEU A 209 2.32 -3.02 -9.29
CA LEU A 209 2.17 -1.91 -10.22
C LEU A 209 3.31 -0.95 -9.98
N GLN A 210 3.95 -0.52 -11.04
CA GLN A 210 4.93 0.56 -11.04
C GLN A 210 4.31 1.78 -11.73
N TYR A 211 4.38 2.92 -11.06
CA TYR A 211 3.93 4.18 -11.62
C TYR A 211 5.07 5.20 -11.56
N ASN A 212 5.44 5.72 -12.73
CA ASN A 212 6.58 6.63 -12.93
C ASN A 212 6.11 8.04 -13.26
N GLY A 213 6.92 9.02 -12.88
CA GLY A 213 6.74 10.43 -13.22
C GLY A 213 7.12 10.76 -14.64
#